data_4b91074a455251e62a5d3769a74f74c4
#
_entry.id   4b91074a455251e62a5d3769a74f74c4
#
_cell.length_a   1.000
_cell.length_b   1.000
_cell.length_c   1.000
_cell.angle_alpha   90.00
_cell.angle_beta   90.00
_cell.angle_gamma   90.00
#
_symmetry.space_group_name_H-M   'P 1'
#
loop_
_entity.id
_entity.type
_entity.pdbx_description
1 polymer ?
#
loop_
_entity_poly.entity_id
_entity_poly.type
_entity_poly.pdbx_seq_one_letter_code
_entity_poly.pdbx_strand_id
1 'polypeptide(L)'
;MDQRYKTYMTLPGLHAGMLTPEQLERLAKLVTDYGIPGIKITSAQRIALMGMEPERLSALQQDLNLDATLPHSRKRVHYVQACPGKTWCKYGVAETLGIAKKIEQLALDGPLPNKVKIGVSGCRMCCSESWLRDIGLIGERKGWRVIFGGNAAGRPRIGEELASGLGEDEAVELIRKALNFYIREAWGKTRTARMVERIGIEA
;
A
#
# COMPACT_ATOMS: atom_id res chain seq x y z
N MET A 1 -2.20 24.60 -24.13
CA MET A 1 -2.19 24.02 -22.76
C MET A 1 -0.85 23.36 -22.55
N ASP A 2 -0.08 23.86 -21.62
CA ASP A 2 1.27 23.35 -21.33
C ASP A 2 1.19 21.88 -20.91
N GLN A 3 1.87 20.99 -21.61
CA GLN A 3 1.88 19.53 -21.34
C GLN A 3 2.37 19.17 -19.92
N ARG A 4 3.12 20.06 -19.28
CA ARG A 4 3.65 19.89 -17.92
C ARG A 4 2.56 19.63 -16.88
N TYR A 5 1.36 20.19 -17.05
CA TYR A 5 0.26 20.02 -16.10
C TYR A 5 -0.53 18.72 -16.22
N LYS A 6 -0.22 17.88 -17.19
CA LYS A 6 -0.88 16.57 -17.36
C LYS A 6 -0.11 15.40 -16.71
N THR A 7 1.11 15.65 -16.27
CA THR A 7 1.96 14.63 -15.67
C THR A 7 1.95 14.74 -14.15
N TYR A 8 1.86 13.62 -13.48
CA TYR A 8 2.20 13.52 -12.07
C TYR A 8 2.93 12.21 -11.84
N MET A 9 3.84 12.22 -10.90
CA MET A 9 4.60 11.05 -10.50
C MET A 9 4.53 10.86 -8.99
N THR A 10 4.36 9.62 -8.54
CA THR A 10 4.42 9.32 -7.12
C THR A 10 5.87 9.09 -6.71
N LEU A 11 6.29 9.76 -5.65
CA LEU A 11 7.60 9.59 -5.06
C LEU A 11 7.73 8.14 -4.53
N PRO A 12 8.70 7.35 -5.00
CA PRO A 12 8.95 6.02 -4.47
C PRO A 12 9.79 6.09 -3.18
N GLY A 13 9.96 4.94 -2.51
CA GLY A 13 10.87 4.83 -1.37
C GLY A 13 10.29 5.29 -0.04
N LEU A 14 9.00 5.65 0.03
CA LEU A 14 8.33 5.97 1.28
C LEU A 14 7.53 4.78 1.78
N HIS A 15 7.90 4.24 2.94
CA HIS A 15 7.14 3.19 3.63
C HIS A 15 5.89 3.78 4.27
N ALA A 16 4.71 3.29 3.88
CA ALA A 16 3.41 3.72 4.40
C ALA A 16 3.24 5.26 4.46
N GLY A 17 3.91 6.00 3.56
CA GLY A 17 3.85 7.46 3.51
C GLY A 17 4.66 8.20 4.59
N MET A 18 5.51 7.50 5.34
CA MET A 18 6.34 8.11 6.41
C MET A 18 7.50 8.90 5.82
N LEU A 19 7.75 10.06 6.41
CA LEU A 19 8.90 10.94 6.17
C LEU A 19 9.54 11.30 7.50
N THR A 20 10.87 11.38 7.53
CA THR A 20 11.55 12.05 8.65
C THR A 20 11.47 13.57 8.50
N PRO A 21 11.68 14.35 9.59
CA PRO A 21 11.75 15.81 9.47
C PRO A 21 12.77 16.27 8.44
N GLU A 22 13.95 15.68 8.39
CA GLU A 22 15.02 16.01 7.46
C GLU A 22 14.62 15.69 6.00
N GLN A 23 13.92 14.56 5.78
CA GLN A 23 13.38 14.23 4.45
C GLN A 23 12.32 15.22 4.01
N LEU A 24 11.47 15.69 4.93
CA LEU A 24 10.42 16.66 4.64
C LEU A 24 11.03 18.04 4.28
N GLU A 25 12.00 18.52 5.05
CA GLU A 25 12.72 19.78 4.76
C GLU A 25 13.42 19.71 3.41
N ARG A 26 14.13 18.60 3.16
CA ARG A 26 14.83 18.38 1.89
C ARG A 26 13.87 18.30 0.71
N LEU A 27 12.74 17.61 0.88
CA LEU A 27 11.68 17.57 -0.15
C LEU A 27 11.16 18.96 -0.48
N ALA A 28 10.87 19.77 0.54
CA ALA A 28 10.37 21.13 0.34
C ALA A 28 11.37 21.98 -0.45
N LYS A 29 12.67 21.91 -0.10
CA LYS A 29 13.72 22.60 -0.83
C LYS A 29 13.81 22.13 -2.29
N LEU A 30 13.87 20.83 -2.53
CA LEU A 30 14.01 20.26 -3.87
C LEU A 30 12.78 20.57 -4.75
N VAL A 31 11.58 20.54 -4.20
CA VAL A 31 10.36 20.93 -4.94
C VAL A 31 10.47 22.37 -5.46
N THR A 32 11.03 23.27 -4.65
CA THR A 32 11.27 24.65 -5.05
C THR A 32 12.37 24.73 -6.11
N ASP A 33 13.53 24.10 -5.88
CA ASP A 33 14.69 24.13 -6.78
C ASP A 33 14.37 23.53 -8.16
N TYR A 34 13.52 22.48 -8.18
CA TYR A 34 13.06 21.84 -9.42
C TYR A 34 11.86 22.54 -10.08
N GLY A 35 11.31 23.59 -9.44
CA GLY A 35 10.15 24.32 -9.95
C GLY A 35 8.90 23.46 -10.09
N ILE A 36 8.67 22.52 -9.15
CA ILE A 36 7.51 21.62 -9.18
C ILE A 36 6.27 22.42 -8.76
N PRO A 37 5.24 22.51 -9.61
CA PRO A 37 4.09 23.41 -9.36
C PRO A 37 3.23 23.00 -8.16
N GLY A 38 3.28 21.74 -7.74
CA GLY A 38 2.48 21.30 -6.62
C GLY A 38 2.77 19.88 -6.16
N ILE A 39 2.43 19.61 -4.90
CA ILE A 39 2.51 18.32 -4.26
C ILE A 39 1.11 17.88 -3.85
N LYS A 40 0.80 16.60 -3.99
CA LYS A 40 -0.45 16.02 -3.53
C LYS A 40 -0.21 14.74 -2.74
N ILE A 41 -0.79 14.65 -1.56
CA ILE A 41 -0.92 13.36 -0.86
C ILE A 41 -2.02 12.56 -1.53
N THR A 42 -1.69 11.37 -2.00
CA THR A 42 -2.65 10.47 -2.67
C THR A 42 -3.45 9.67 -1.66
N SER A 43 -4.56 9.04 -2.10
CA SER A 43 -5.32 8.09 -1.27
C SER A 43 -4.51 6.85 -0.86
N ALA A 44 -3.39 6.61 -1.53
CA ALA A 44 -2.44 5.55 -1.19
C ALA A 44 -1.37 6.01 -0.18
N GLN A 45 -1.57 7.16 0.48
CA GLN A 45 -0.61 7.79 1.40
C GLN A 45 0.76 8.04 0.76
N ARG A 46 0.80 8.26 -0.56
CA ARG A 46 2.02 8.59 -1.28
C ARG A 46 2.05 10.05 -1.69
N ILE A 47 3.23 10.62 -1.75
CA ILE A 47 3.44 11.96 -2.27
C ILE A 47 3.48 11.90 -3.80
N ALA A 48 2.62 12.67 -4.45
CA ALA A 48 2.61 12.87 -5.89
C ALA A 48 3.18 14.25 -6.20
N LEU A 49 4.13 14.30 -7.10
CA LEU A 49 4.73 15.52 -7.64
C LEU A 49 4.01 15.86 -8.94
N MET A 50 3.39 17.03 -8.98
CA MET A 50 2.56 17.46 -10.09
C MET A 50 3.41 18.25 -11.11
N GLY A 51 3.26 17.94 -12.41
CA GLY A 51 3.97 18.64 -13.48
C GLY A 51 5.46 18.30 -13.57
N MET A 52 5.91 17.23 -12.93
CA MET A 52 7.29 16.79 -13.00
C MET A 52 7.54 15.89 -14.22
N GLU A 53 8.64 16.13 -14.90
CA GLU A 53 9.11 15.29 -16.02
C GLU A 53 9.69 13.96 -15.49
N PRO A 54 9.35 12.82 -16.12
CA PRO A 54 9.80 11.50 -15.69
C PRO A 54 11.31 11.36 -15.55
N GLU A 55 12.05 11.99 -16.45
CA GLU A 55 13.52 11.94 -16.54
C GLU A 55 14.18 12.54 -15.30
N ARG A 56 13.54 13.49 -14.65
CA ARG A 56 14.06 14.21 -13.47
C ARG A 56 13.80 13.45 -12.16
N LEU A 57 12.93 12.41 -12.18
CA LEU A 57 12.55 11.68 -10.98
C LEU A 57 13.73 10.94 -10.33
N SER A 58 14.57 10.33 -11.14
CA SER A 58 15.74 9.57 -10.63
C SER A 58 16.73 10.46 -9.90
N ALA A 59 16.97 11.67 -10.41
CA ALA A 59 17.84 12.64 -9.74
C ALA A 59 17.23 13.10 -8.42
N LEU A 60 15.93 13.43 -8.41
CA LEU A 60 15.23 13.83 -7.19
C LEU A 60 15.23 12.72 -6.12
N GLN A 61 15.10 11.47 -6.50
CA GLN A 61 15.16 10.32 -5.58
C GLN A 61 16.54 10.19 -4.92
N GLN A 62 17.60 10.33 -5.71
CA GLN A 62 18.98 10.33 -5.21
C GLN A 62 19.20 11.50 -4.26
N ASP A 63 18.76 12.67 -4.64
CA ASP A 63 18.87 13.87 -3.81
C ASP A 63 18.08 13.77 -2.50
N LEU A 64 16.98 13.06 -2.47
CA LEU A 64 16.20 12.79 -1.25
C LEU A 64 16.76 11.64 -0.41
N ASN A 65 17.75 10.91 -0.91
CA ASN A 65 18.29 9.70 -0.27
C ASN A 65 17.17 8.69 0.08
N LEU A 66 16.23 8.47 -0.85
CA LEU A 66 15.14 7.53 -0.68
C LEU A 66 15.56 6.13 -1.12
N ASP A 67 15.00 5.13 -0.45
CA ASP A 67 15.22 3.74 -0.82
C ASP A 67 14.62 3.44 -2.20
N ALA A 68 15.48 3.45 -3.22
CA ALA A 68 15.10 3.15 -4.60
C ALA A 68 14.71 1.66 -4.81
N THR A 69 14.95 0.81 -3.81
CA THR A 69 14.65 -0.63 -3.91
C THR A 69 13.17 -0.96 -3.70
N LEU A 70 12.35 -0.01 -3.24
CA LEU A 70 10.91 -0.15 -3.18
C LEU A 70 10.31 0.06 -4.58
N PRO A 71 10.08 -1.01 -5.34
CA PRO A 71 9.71 -0.87 -6.72
C PRO A 71 8.24 -0.47 -6.89
N HIS A 72 8.00 0.53 -7.73
CA HIS A 72 6.70 0.76 -8.38
C HIS A 72 6.33 -0.34 -9.40
N SER A 73 6.79 -1.58 -9.20
CA SER A 73 6.53 -2.59 -10.20
C SER A 73 5.11 -3.15 -10.05
N ARG A 74 4.42 -3.32 -11.17
CA ARG A 74 3.13 -4.04 -11.25
C ARG A 74 3.24 -5.51 -10.81
N LYS A 75 4.45 -5.97 -10.53
CA LYS A 75 4.76 -7.37 -10.18
C LYS A 75 4.77 -7.65 -8.68
N ARG A 76 4.61 -6.60 -7.84
CA ARG A 76 4.60 -6.69 -6.38
C ARG A 76 3.37 -5.99 -5.81
N VAL A 77 3.21 -6.04 -4.50
CA VAL A 77 2.19 -5.23 -3.80
C VAL A 77 2.30 -3.78 -4.24
N HIS A 78 1.17 -3.22 -4.73
CA HIS A 78 1.18 -1.89 -5.34
C HIS A 78 1.44 -0.81 -4.29
N TYR A 79 0.80 -0.94 -3.13
CA TYR A 79 1.08 -0.16 -1.94
C TYR A 79 0.46 -0.82 -0.70
N VAL A 80 1.05 -0.51 0.44
CA VAL A 80 0.46 -0.75 1.76
C VAL A 80 0.11 0.60 2.37
N GLN A 81 -1.15 0.78 2.71
CA GLN A 81 -1.66 1.94 3.45
C GLN A 81 -1.79 1.54 4.91
N ALA A 82 -1.17 2.27 5.81
CA ALA A 82 -1.21 2.00 7.24
C ALA A 82 -1.69 3.23 8.02
N CYS A 83 -2.47 3.02 9.07
CA CYS A 83 -2.77 4.08 10.03
C CYS A 83 -1.60 4.23 11.03
N PRO A 84 -1.58 5.27 11.87
CA PRO A 84 -0.48 5.48 12.82
C PRO A 84 -0.27 4.36 13.86
N GLY A 85 -1.26 3.47 14.07
CA GLY A 85 -1.14 2.32 14.96
C GLY A 85 -1.08 2.65 16.44
N LYS A 86 -0.72 1.65 17.26
CA LYS A 86 -0.72 1.73 18.73
C LYS A 86 0.25 2.78 19.26
N THR A 87 1.38 2.96 18.61
CA THR A 87 2.42 3.90 19.08
C THR A 87 1.95 5.36 19.05
N TRP A 88 1.13 5.73 18.05
CA TRP A 88 0.78 7.14 17.80
C TRP A 88 -0.70 7.45 17.93
N CYS A 89 -1.56 6.44 18.06
CA CYS A 89 -3.01 6.62 18.12
C CYS A 89 -3.59 6.07 19.41
N LYS A 90 -4.32 6.90 20.17
CA LYS A 90 -4.97 6.50 21.42
C LYS A 90 -5.96 5.33 21.28
N TYR A 91 -6.48 5.11 20.09
CA TYR A 91 -7.40 4.00 19.79
C TYR A 91 -6.70 2.77 19.24
N GLY A 92 -5.42 2.89 18.88
CA GLY A 92 -4.64 1.78 18.33
C GLY A 92 -4.42 0.67 19.36
N VAL A 93 -4.68 -0.56 18.95
CA VAL A 93 -4.43 -1.76 19.77
C VAL A 93 -3.29 -2.60 19.20
N ALA A 94 -2.93 -2.38 17.95
CA ALA A 94 -1.85 -3.09 17.25
C ALA A 94 -0.88 -2.11 16.56
N GLU A 95 0.37 -2.54 16.41
CA GLU A 95 1.40 -1.77 15.72
C GLU A 95 1.30 -1.99 14.20
N THR A 96 1.19 -0.92 13.43
CA THR A 96 0.84 -1.00 12.01
C THR A 96 2.01 -0.74 11.06
N LEU A 97 2.90 0.17 11.42
CA LEU A 97 3.97 0.60 10.52
C LEU A 97 5.02 -0.50 10.31
N GLY A 98 5.35 -1.25 11.36
CA GLY A 98 6.27 -2.38 11.29
C GLY A 98 5.75 -3.50 10.41
N ILE A 99 4.51 -3.94 10.64
CA ILE A 99 3.89 -5.00 9.82
C ILE A 99 3.68 -4.55 8.37
N ALA A 100 3.33 -3.27 8.13
CA ALA A 100 3.21 -2.73 6.79
C ALA A 100 4.54 -2.85 6.03
N LYS A 101 5.65 -2.53 6.67
CA LYS A 101 7.00 -2.68 6.08
C LYS A 101 7.32 -4.13 5.75
N LYS A 102 7.01 -5.09 6.64
CA LYS A 102 7.19 -6.54 6.36
C LYS A 102 6.39 -6.97 5.13
N ILE A 103 5.15 -6.48 5.00
CA ILE A 103 4.27 -6.81 3.86
C ILE A 103 4.78 -6.21 2.54
N GLU A 104 5.29 -4.98 2.56
CA GLU A 104 5.89 -4.36 1.37
C GLU A 104 7.10 -5.14 0.84
N GLN A 105 7.81 -5.83 1.72
CA GLN A 105 9.02 -6.60 1.42
C GLN A 105 8.76 -8.08 1.15
N LEU A 106 7.50 -8.53 1.12
CA LEU A 106 7.17 -9.94 0.89
C LEU A 106 7.78 -10.46 -0.42
N ALA A 107 8.49 -11.57 -0.30
CA ALA A 107 8.89 -12.37 -1.44
C ALA A 107 7.70 -13.24 -1.89
N LEU A 108 7.34 -13.14 -3.17
CA LEU A 108 6.24 -13.87 -3.79
C LEU A 108 6.78 -14.82 -4.87
N ASP A 109 6.06 -15.89 -5.12
CA ASP A 109 6.46 -16.95 -6.07
C ASP A 109 6.45 -16.48 -7.54
N GLY A 110 5.84 -15.32 -7.82
CA GLY A 110 5.78 -14.76 -9.16
C GLY A 110 5.19 -13.34 -9.21
N PRO A 111 5.01 -12.79 -10.42
CA PRO A 111 4.42 -11.48 -10.58
C PRO A 111 2.92 -11.49 -10.28
N LEU A 112 2.43 -10.49 -9.58
CA LEU A 112 1.00 -10.34 -9.32
C LEU A 112 0.23 -10.10 -10.63
N PRO A 113 -0.91 -10.76 -10.85
CA PRO A 113 -1.74 -10.61 -12.06
C PRO A 113 -2.25 -9.19 -12.25
N ASN A 114 -2.55 -8.50 -11.16
CA ASN A 114 -3.00 -7.10 -11.15
C ASN A 114 -2.49 -6.36 -9.92
N LYS A 115 -2.76 -5.06 -9.86
CA LYS A 115 -2.44 -4.21 -8.70
C LYS A 115 -3.11 -4.75 -7.45
N VAL A 116 -2.33 -4.99 -6.40
CA VAL A 116 -2.81 -5.33 -5.07
C VAL A 116 -2.61 -4.14 -4.14
N LYS A 117 -3.67 -3.75 -3.47
CA LYS A 117 -3.72 -2.66 -2.49
C LYS A 117 -3.99 -3.26 -1.13
N ILE A 118 -3.17 -2.92 -0.15
CA ILE A 118 -3.29 -3.45 1.20
C ILE A 118 -3.59 -2.31 2.18
N GLY A 119 -4.52 -2.55 3.10
CA GLY A 119 -4.87 -1.63 4.17
C GLY A 119 -4.59 -2.24 5.54
N VAL A 120 -3.78 -1.55 6.37
CA VAL A 120 -3.41 -1.99 7.72
C VAL A 120 -3.97 -1.01 8.73
N SER A 121 -4.96 -1.42 9.48
CA SER A 121 -5.63 -0.64 10.53
C SER A 121 -5.30 -1.18 11.90
N GLY A 122 -4.79 -0.35 12.81
CA GLY A 122 -4.39 -0.74 14.16
C GLY A 122 -5.55 -0.95 15.14
N CYS A 123 -6.79 -0.77 14.69
CA CYS A 123 -8.00 -1.05 15.46
C CYS A 123 -9.23 -1.11 14.54
N ARG A 124 -10.39 -1.45 15.14
CA ARG A 124 -11.68 -1.59 14.43
C ARG A 124 -12.23 -0.30 13.80
N MET A 125 -11.67 0.88 14.09
CA MET A 125 -12.02 2.13 13.39
C MET A 125 -11.66 2.09 11.90
N CYS A 126 -10.79 1.17 11.50
CA CYS A 126 -10.51 0.82 10.10
C CYS A 126 -10.08 2.01 9.21
N CYS A 127 -9.26 2.92 9.76
CA CYS A 127 -8.84 4.16 9.09
C CYS A 127 -8.10 3.95 7.75
N SER A 128 -7.51 2.76 7.53
CA SER A 128 -6.89 2.39 6.26
C SER A 128 -7.84 1.65 5.32
N GLU A 129 -9.16 1.69 5.60
CA GLU A 129 -10.22 1.10 4.77
C GLU A 129 -9.98 -0.39 4.47
N SER A 130 -9.50 -1.14 5.48
CA SER A 130 -9.06 -2.53 5.33
C SER A 130 -10.11 -3.44 4.70
N TRP A 131 -11.41 -3.24 4.98
CA TRP A 131 -12.51 -3.99 4.37
C TRP A 131 -12.68 -3.76 2.87
N LEU A 132 -12.16 -2.65 2.34
CA LEU A 132 -12.31 -2.23 0.94
C LEU A 132 -11.00 -2.33 0.15
N ARG A 133 -9.99 -3.02 0.69
CA ARG A 133 -8.72 -3.27 0.01
C ARG A 133 -8.65 -4.70 -0.51
N ASP A 134 -7.76 -4.96 -1.47
CA ASP A 134 -7.52 -6.33 -1.95
C ASP A 134 -7.16 -7.26 -0.80
N ILE A 135 -6.36 -6.76 0.14
CA ILE A 135 -6.09 -7.38 1.44
C ILE A 135 -6.24 -6.32 2.53
N GLY A 136 -6.90 -6.69 3.60
CA GLY A 136 -7.04 -5.87 4.78
C GLY A 136 -6.51 -6.54 6.04
N LEU A 137 -5.85 -5.76 6.90
CA LEU A 137 -5.51 -6.16 8.25
C LEU A 137 -6.19 -5.22 9.23
N ILE A 138 -6.76 -5.80 10.28
CA ILE A 138 -7.36 -5.04 11.38
C ILE A 138 -6.80 -5.58 12.69
N GLY A 139 -6.15 -4.71 13.46
CA GLY A 139 -5.67 -5.03 14.79
C GLY A 139 -6.85 -5.17 15.77
N GLU A 140 -6.84 -6.24 16.56
CA GLU A 140 -7.77 -6.53 17.61
C GLU A 140 -7.01 -6.93 18.88
N ARG A 141 -7.70 -6.97 20.03
CA ARG A 141 -7.06 -7.33 21.32
C ARG A 141 -6.45 -8.75 21.32
N LYS A 142 -7.02 -9.66 20.52
CA LYS A 142 -6.57 -11.06 20.43
C LYS A 142 -5.61 -11.33 19.25
N GLY A 143 -5.16 -10.31 18.53
CA GLY A 143 -4.29 -10.46 17.38
C GLY A 143 -4.83 -9.76 16.13
N TRP A 144 -4.39 -10.20 14.97
CA TRP A 144 -4.77 -9.62 13.69
C TRP A 144 -5.94 -10.37 13.05
N ARG A 145 -6.83 -9.61 12.45
CA ARG A 145 -7.84 -10.11 11.49
C ARG A 145 -7.32 -9.84 10.09
N VAL A 146 -7.35 -10.85 9.23
CA VAL A 146 -6.96 -10.77 7.82
C VAL A 146 -8.21 -10.89 6.95
N ILE A 147 -8.34 -9.96 6.00
CA ILE A 147 -9.46 -9.82 5.08
C ILE A 147 -8.93 -9.91 3.66
N PHE A 148 -9.68 -10.53 2.75
CA PHE A 148 -9.30 -10.70 1.35
C PHE A 148 -10.44 -10.34 0.39
N GLY A 149 -10.11 -9.87 -0.80
CA GLY A 149 -11.05 -9.66 -1.89
C GLY A 149 -11.92 -8.41 -1.81
N GLY A 150 -11.51 -7.40 -1.00
CA GLY A 150 -12.16 -6.10 -0.99
C GLY A 150 -11.81 -5.27 -2.24
N ASN A 151 -12.67 -4.30 -2.57
CA ASN A 151 -12.47 -3.37 -3.68
C ASN A 151 -13.26 -2.07 -3.48
N ALA A 152 -12.59 -0.93 -3.48
CA ALA A 152 -13.19 0.41 -3.41
C ALA A 152 -13.23 1.13 -4.78
N ALA A 153 -13.08 0.41 -5.89
CA ALA A 153 -13.14 1.00 -7.24
C ALA A 153 -14.57 0.95 -7.81
N GLY A 154 -14.74 1.23 -9.10
CA GLY A 154 -16.04 1.37 -9.79
C GLY A 154 -17.04 0.23 -9.65
N ARG A 155 -16.63 -0.96 -9.19
CA ARG A 155 -17.49 -2.07 -8.76
C ARG A 155 -17.09 -2.46 -7.34
N PRO A 156 -17.62 -1.78 -6.30
CA PRO A 156 -17.19 -1.97 -4.93
C PRO A 156 -17.57 -3.36 -4.40
N ARG A 157 -16.73 -3.87 -3.48
CA ARG A 157 -16.94 -5.12 -2.77
C ARG A 157 -16.34 -5.01 -1.39
N ILE A 158 -17.07 -5.44 -0.37
CA ILE A 158 -16.52 -5.65 0.98
C ILE A 158 -15.74 -6.95 0.94
N GLY A 159 -14.52 -6.94 1.49
CA GLY A 159 -13.71 -8.15 1.61
C GLY A 159 -14.29 -9.13 2.63
N GLU A 160 -13.86 -10.37 2.56
CA GLU A 160 -14.25 -11.44 3.46
C GLU A 160 -13.09 -11.81 4.40
N GLU A 161 -13.43 -12.26 5.60
CA GLU A 161 -12.45 -12.68 6.58
C GLU A 161 -11.81 -14.01 6.16
N LEU A 162 -10.48 -14.05 6.11
CA LEU A 162 -9.71 -15.28 5.98
C LEU A 162 -9.46 -15.93 7.34
N ALA A 163 -9.05 -15.12 8.31
CA ALA A 163 -8.80 -15.58 9.67
C ALA A 163 -8.73 -14.38 10.64
N SER A 164 -8.85 -14.67 11.93
CA SER A 164 -8.71 -13.68 13.01
C SER A 164 -7.97 -14.26 14.21
N GLY A 165 -7.51 -13.39 15.11
CA GLY A 165 -6.74 -13.79 16.29
C GLY A 165 -5.29 -14.18 16.01
N LEU A 166 -4.76 -13.81 14.86
CA LEU A 166 -3.42 -14.19 14.41
C LEU A 166 -2.33 -13.36 15.07
N GLY A 167 -1.20 -13.97 15.38
CA GLY A 167 0.04 -13.25 15.65
C GLY A 167 0.53 -12.50 14.41
N GLU A 168 1.50 -11.59 14.59
CA GLU A 168 2.00 -10.76 13.48
C GLU A 168 2.60 -11.61 12.35
N ASP A 169 3.48 -12.56 12.70
CA ASP A 169 4.15 -13.38 11.68
C ASP A 169 3.17 -14.36 11.01
N GLU A 170 2.18 -14.87 11.74
CA GLU A 170 1.09 -15.68 11.18
C GLU A 170 0.26 -14.89 10.17
N ALA A 171 -0.07 -13.62 10.49
CA ALA A 171 -0.82 -12.76 9.59
C ALA A 171 -0.02 -12.44 8.31
N VAL A 172 1.27 -12.15 8.44
CA VAL A 172 2.16 -11.90 7.29
C VAL A 172 2.28 -13.15 6.41
N GLU A 173 2.43 -14.33 7.02
CA GLU A 173 2.51 -15.60 6.29
C GLU A 173 1.18 -15.95 5.60
N LEU A 174 0.04 -15.70 6.25
CA LEU A 174 -1.27 -15.89 5.61
C LEU A 174 -1.43 -14.97 4.38
N ILE A 175 -0.99 -13.71 4.48
CA ILE A 175 -1.00 -12.78 3.35
C ILE A 175 -0.12 -13.30 2.21
N ARG A 176 1.07 -13.80 2.52
CA ARG A 176 1.97 -14.38 1.51
C ARG A 176 1.30 -15.56 0.80
N LYS A 177 0.68 -16.47 1.55
CA LYS A 177 -0.07 -17.61 0.99
C LYS A 177 -1.22 -17.16 0.11
N ALA A 178 -2.04 -16.21 0.57
CA ALA A 178 -3.17 -15.67 -0.19
C ALA A 178 -2.72 -14.98 -1.49
N LEU A 179 -1.59 -14.26 -1.47
CA LEU A 179 -1.03 -13.65 -2.67
C LEU A 179 -0.47 -14.69 -3.64
N ASN A 180 0.20 -15.73 -3.16
CA ASN A 180 0.69 -16.81 -4.01
C ASN A 180 -0.47 -17.64 -4.59
N PHE A 181 -1.52 -17.87 -3.82
CA PHE A 181 -2.76 -18.45 -4.32
C PHE A 181 -3.37 -17.57 -5.43
N TYR A 182 -3.46 -16.25 -5.22
CA TYR A 182 -3.93 -15.31 -6.22
C TYR A 182 -3.07 -15.33 -7.49
N ILE A 183 -1.76 -15.49 -7.38
CA ILE A 183 -0.84 -15.63 -8.53
C ILE A 183 -1.19 -16.87 -9.35
N ARG A 184 -1.49 -18.00 -8.71
CA ARG A 184 -1.79 -19.27 -9.39
C ARG A 184 -3.16 -19.29 -10.03
N GLU A 185 -4.18 -18.78 -9.34
CA GLU A 185 -5.59 -19.00 -9.69
C GLU A 185 -6.21 -17.85 -10.50
N ALA A 186 -5.58 -16.67 -10.53
CA ALA A 186 -6.13 -15.55 -11.26
C ALA A 186 -5.93 -15.68 -12.78
N TRP A 187 -6.99 -15.46 -13.52
CA TRP A 187 -6.95 -15.43 -14.98
C TRP A 187 -6.73 -14.02 -15.52
N GLY A 188 -5.74 -13.83 -16.33
CA GLY A 188 -5.42 -12.55 -16.97
C GLY A 188 -5.15 -11.44 -15.94
N LYS A 189 -5.77 -10.27 -16.14
CA LYS A 189 -5.63 -9.10 -15.26
C LYS A 189 -6.75 -9.01 -14.22
N THR A 190 -7.29 -10.14 -13.76
CA THR A 190 -8.38 -10.17 -12.77
C THR A 190 -7.92 -9.62 -11.41
N ARG A 191 -8.77 -8.81 -10.77
CA ARG A 191 -8.55 -8.33 -9.39
C ARG A 191 -8.99 -9.38 -8.38
N THR A 192 -8.42 -9.34 -7.18
CA THR A 192 -8.76 -10.23 -6.05
C THR A 192 -10.27 -10.31 -5.80
N ALA A 193 -10.96 -9.17 -5.80
CA ALA A 193 -12.42 -9.10 -5.64
C ALA A 193 -13.18 -9.94 -6.67
N ARG A 194 -12.74 -9.90 -7.92
CA ARG A 194 -13.37 -10.67 -9.00
C ARG A 194 -13.04 -12.15 -8.94
N MET A 195 -11.84 -12.48 -8.46
CA MET A 195 -11.46 -13.86 -8.22
C MET A 195 -12.34 -14.48 -7.12
N VAL A 196 -12.47 -13.81 -5.96
CA VAL A 196 -13.31 -14.31 -4.86
C VAL A 196 -14.79 -14.44 -5.28
N GLU A 197 -15.33 -13.51 -6.07
CA GLU A 197 -16.69 -13.66 -6.61
C GLU A 197 -16.90 -14.91 -7.46
N ARG A 198 -15.84 -15.36 -8.13
CA ARG A 198 -15.93 -16.53 -9.03
C ARG A 198 -15.70 -17.84 -8.31
N ILE A 199 -14.71 -17.92 -7.42
CA ILE A 199 -14.29 -19.20 -6.84
C ILE A 199 -14.64 -19.33 -5.36
N GLY A 200 -15.13 -18.27 -4.72
CA GLY A 200 -15.39 -18.21 -3.27
C GLY A 200 -14.12 -17.87 -2.47
N ILE A 201 -14.30 -17.71 -1.16
CA ILE A 201 -13.20 -17.43 -0.22
C ILE A 201 -12.60 -18.70 0.38
N GLU A 202 -13.34 -19.80 0.30
CA GLU A 202 -12.96 -21.11 0.87
C GLU A 202 -12.15 -21.98 -0.11
N ALA A 203 -11.97 -21.50 -1.36
CA ALA A 203 -11.17 -22.19 -2.37
C ALA A 203 -9.67 -22.09 -2.07
#